data_25beec8eca3760faa5ba872222ff37f1
#
_entry.id   25beec8eca3760faa5ba872222ff37f1
#
_cell.length_a   1.000
_cell.length_b   1.000
_cell.length_c   1.000
_cell.angle_alpha   90.00
_cell.angle_beta   90.00
_cell.angle_gamma   90.00
#
_symmetry.space_group_name_H-M   'P 1'
#
loop_
_entity.id
_entity.type
_entity.pdbx_description
1 polymer ?
#
loop_
_entity_poly.entity_id
_entity_poly.type
_entity_poly.pdbx_seq_one_letter_code
_entity_poly.pdbx_strand_id
1 'polypeptide(L)'
;VDLGTIGLFALVGLPYTLKFLWAPLADRFCLPFFGRRRGWLVSIQLMLMISIAALGWTQPASSALVVAVAAWLVTFFSASQDIVIDAYRREALADNELGLGASLYVNGYRVGMLLASGGGLILADYMSFAMVYQLMALTMLVGILTTIFAPEPEAHSGTPTTLREAVIQPFVDYFRRQDAVLILLFILLYKVGDTMASHMTIPFYLDIGFSKTEIGAVVKLFGFWATIAGSIFGGIMILRTGIYAALWSFGILQAISTAGFAVLAQIGYSLPMLAGVIAFENLSAGMGTAAFVAFMASLTNKKFTATQYALLSSFMGIPRVVVAAPTGFFADWLGWTAFFTICALIAVPGLLLLTRFKGWLKEDARA
;
A
#
# COMPACT_ATOMS: atom_id res chain seq x y z
N VAL A 1 -18.30 24.61 -2.79
CA VAL A 1 -17.70 23.79 -3.86
C VAL A 1 -18.84 22.97 -4.45
N ASP A 2 -19.03 23.03 -5.78
CA ASP A 2 -20.08 22.29 -6.45
C ASP A 2 -19.78 20.78 -6.51
N LEU A 3 -20.81 19.97 -6.74
CA LEU A 3 -20.67 18.50 -6.82
C LEU A 3 -19.77 18.06 -7.98
N GLY A 4 -19.73 18.80 -9.09
CA GLY A 4 -18.84 18.54 -10.22
C GLY A 4 -17.39 18.70 -9.85
N THR A 5 -17.05 19.74 -9.10
CA THR A 5 -15.69 19.99 -8.59
C THR A 5 -15.27 18.89 -7.60
N ILE A 6 -16.16 18.44 -6.71
CA ILE A 6 -15.89 17.31 -5.80
C ILE A 6 -15.57 16.05 -6.61
N GLY A 7 -16.31 15.79 -7.70
CA GLY A 7 -16.04 14.67 -8.60
C GLY A 7 -14.67 14.73 -9.26
N LEU A 8 -14.18 15.93 -9.60
CA LEU A 8 -12.82 16.11 -10.16
C LEU A 8 -11.72 15.73 -9.17
N PHE A 9 -11.92 15.91 -7.85
CA PHE A 9 -10.95 15.48 -6.85
C PHE A 9 -10.77 13.95 -6.78
N ALA A 10 -11.74 13.16 -7.24
CA ALA A 10 -11.56 11.72 -7.38
C ALA A 10 -10.44 11.35 -8.40
N LEU A 11 -10.23 12.20 -9.41
CA LEU A 11 -9.17 12.02 -10.40
C LEU A 11 -7.75 12.23 -9.84
N VAL A 12 -7.63 12.90 -8.70
CA VAL A 12 -6.34 13.12 -8.02
C VAL A 12 -5.67 11.78 -7.65
N GLY A 13 -6.44 10.73 -7.37
CA GLY A 13 -5.93 9.40 -7.06
C GLY A 13 -5.51 8.54 -8.26
N LEU A 14 -5.86 8.93 -9.49
CA LEU A 14 -5.59 8.15 -10.71
C LEU A 14 -4.12 7.79 -10.92
N PRO A 15 -3.13 8.66 -10.64
CA PRO A 15 -1.73 8.30 -10.84
C PRO A 15 -1.34 7.00 -10.14
N TYR A 16 -1.82 6.74 -8.94
CA TYR A 16 -1.52 5.48 -8.24
C TYR A 16 -2.06 4.22 -8.94
N THR A 17 -3.20 4.34 -9.59
CA THR A 17 -3.82 3.23 -10.34
C THR A 17 -3.15 3.03 -11.70
N LEU A 18 -2.69 4.11 -12.33
CA LEU A 18 -2.16 4.11 -13.69
C LEU A 18 -0.63 4.13 -13.74
N LYS A 19 0.07 4.08 -12.60
CA LYS A 19 1.54 4.22 -12.53
C LYS A 19 2.31 3.23 -13.40
N PHE A 20 1.74 2.06 -13.70
CA PHE A 20 2.34 1.08 -14.61
C PHE A 20 2.53 1.59 -16.05
N LEU A 21 1.80 2.65 -16.47
CA LEU A 21 1.92 3.21 -17.83
C LEU A 21 3.26 3.93 -18.06
N TRP A 22 3.81 4.58 -17.03
CA TRP A 22 5.10 5.28 -17.15
C TRP A 22 6.25 4.60 -16.40
N ALA A 23 5.99 3.55 -15.65
CA ALA A 23 7.02 2.74 -14.99
C ALA A 23 8.11 2.23 -15.96
N PRO A 24 7.81 1.90 -17.25
CA PRO A 24 8.83 1.53 -18.23
C PRO A 24 9.93 2.59 -18.43
N LEU A 25 9.65 3.86 -18.19
CA LEU A 25 10.65 4.92 -18.27
C LEU A 25 11.77 4.74 -17.24
N ALA A 26 11.40 4.33 -16.01
CA ALA A 26 12.35 4.06 -14.94
C ALA A 26 13.18 2.78 -15.18
N ASP A 27 12.67 1.82 -15.96
CA ASP A 27 13.43 0.62 -16.36
C ASP A 27 14.36 0.90 -17.54
N ARG A 28 13.97 1.80 -18.47
CA ARG A 28 14.70 2.07 -19.70
C ARG A 28 15.76 3.14 -19.57
N PHE A 29 15.44 4.25 -18.91
CA PHE A 29 16.31 5.42 -18.87
C PHE A 29 17.15 5.48 -17.60
N CYS A 30 18.43 5.77 -17.77
CA CYS A 30 19.33 6.09 -16.69
C CYS A 30 19.63 7.60 -16.74
N LEU A 31 19.44 8.29 -15.62
CA LEU A 31 19.81 9.71 -15.52
C LEU A 31 21.33 9.85 -15.41
N PRO A 32 21.93 10.94 -15.89
CA PRO A 32 23.39 11.08 -15.97
C PRO A 32 24.08 11.34 -14.62
N PHE A 33 23.34 11.26 -13.49
CA PHE A 33 23.83 11.52 -12.15
C PHE A 33 23.26 10.50 -11.15
N PHE A 34 23.99 10.18 -10.12
CA PHE A 34 23.63 9.28 -9.01
C PHE A 34 23.27 7.83 -9.39
N GLY A 35 23.43 7.40 -10.65
CA GLY A 35 23.11 6.04 -11.08
C GLY A 35 21.65 5.84 -11.53
N ARG A 36 21.28 4.59 -11.83
CA ARG A 36 19.98 4.26 -12.47
C ARG A 36 18.79 4.53 -11.58
N ARG A 37 18.81 3.99 -10.35
CA ARG A 37 17.65 4.11 -9.44
C ARG A 37 17.72 5.37 -8.60
N ARG A 38 18.89 5.68 -8.06
CA ARG A 38 19.06 6.87 -7.19
C ARG A 38 18.87 8.17 -7.97
N GLY A 39 19.33 8.24 -9.24
CA GLY A 39 19.10 9.42 -10.09
C GLY A 39 17.61 9.74 -10.25
N TRP A 40 16.80 8.73 -10.56
CA TRP A 40 15.34 8.88 -10.62
C TRP A 40 14.74 9.29 -9.28
N LEU A 41 15.15 8.64 -8.17
CA LEU A 41 14.63 8.95 -6.83
C LEU A 41 14.91 10.40 -6.44
N VAL A 42 16.15 10.87 -6.56
CA VAL A 42 16.49 12.27 -6.22
C VAL A 42 15.69 13.25 -7.04
N SER A 43 15.59 13.02 -8.36
CA SER A 43 14.82 13.91 -9.26
C SER A 43 13.34 13.96 -8.88
N ILE A 44 12.72 12.81 -8.66
CA ILE A 44 11.30 12.71 -8.32
C ILE A 44 11.04 13.29 -6.92
N GLN A 45 11.93 13.04 -5.95
CA GLN A 45 11.81 13.57 -4.59
C GLN A 45 11.92 15.11 -4.56
N LEU A 46 12.79 15.69 -5.39
CA LEU A 46 12.86 17.15 -5.55
C LEU A 46 11.57 17.72 -6.15
N MET A 47 11.03 17.08 -7.23
CA MET A 47 9.78 17.49 -7.83
C MET A 47 8.60 17.33 -6.87
N LEU A 48 8.58 16.25 -6.08
CA LEU A 48 7.56 16.03 -5.05
C LEU A 48 7.65 17.09 -3.96
N MET A 49 8.83 17.40 -3.47
CA MET A 49 9.07 18.48 -2.49
C MET A 49 8.55 19.82 -3.00
N ILE A 50 8.87 20.20 -4.24
CA ILE A 50 8.38 21.43 -4.87
C ILE A 50 6.85 21.39 -5.02
N SER A 51 6.28 20.27 -5.42
CA SER A 51 4.83 20.13 -5.60
C SER A 51 4.08 20.24 -4.27
N ILE A 52 4.60 19.66 -3.18
CA ILE A 52 4.02 19.80 -1.84
C ILE A 52 4.10 21.26 -1.38
N ALA A 53 5.22 21.93 -1.57
CA ALA A 53 5.39 23.34 -1.24
C ALA A 53 4.42 24.22 -2.04
N ALA A 54 4.29 23.98 -3.35
CA ALA A 54 3.38 24.69 -4.23
C ALA A 54 1.91 24.50 -3.84
N LEU A 55 1.52 23.28 -3.44
CA LEU A 55 0.17 23.01 -2.94
C LEU A 55 -0.16 23.87 -1.71
N GLY A 56 0.81 24.09 -0.83
CA GLY A 56 0.63 24.93 0.35
C GLY A 56 0.32 26.42 0.05
N TRP A 57 0.67 26.90 -1.13
CA TRP A 57 0.35 28.29 -1.56
C TRP A 57 -0.98 28.40 -2.29
N THR A 58 -1.64 27.28 -2.59
CA THR A 58 -2.95 27.32 -3.23
C THR A 58 -4.03 27.74 -2.23
N GLN A 59 -5.06 28.42 -2.73
CA GLN A 59 -6.22 28.84 -1.93
C GLN A 59 -7.49 28.18 -2.46
N PRO A 60 -8.08 27.21 -1.74
CA PRO A 60 -9.30 26.52 -2.17
C PRO A 60 -10.48 27.45 -2.45
N ALA A 61 -10.56 28.57 -1.72
CA ALA A 61 -11.62 29.55 -1.89
C ALA A 61 -11.50 30.35 -3.21
N SER A 62 -10.29 30.50 -3.76
CA SER A 62 -10.06 31.26 -5.00
C SER A 62 -10.18 30.38 -6.25
N SER A 63 -9.67 29.16 -6.23
CA SER A 63 -9.73 28.22 -7.36
C SER A 63 -9.55 26.78 -6.93
N ALA A 64 -10.65 26.04 -6.90
CA ALA A 64 -10.62 24.59 -6.64
C ALA A 64 -9.85 23.81 -7.73
N LEU A 65 -9.84 24.30 -8.97
CA LEU A 65 -9.09 23.68 -10.07
C LEU A 65 -7.58 23.75 -9.84
N VAL A 66 -7.06 24.89 -9.39
CA VAL A 66 -5.62 25.04 -9.09
C VAL A 66 -5.20 24.09 -7.97
N VAL A 67 -6.04 23.94 -6.93
CA VAL A 67 -5.80 22.97 -5.84
C VAL A 67 -5.82 21.55 -6.39
N ALA A 68 -6.79 21.19 -7.24
CA ALA A 68 -6.90 19.85 -7.83
C ALA A 68 -5.67 19.52 -8.70
N VAL A 69 -5.19 20.45 -9.52
CA VAL A 69 -4.00 20.27 -10.34
C VAL A 69 -2.75 20.14 -9.47
N ALA A 70 -2.57 20.99 -8.46
CA ALA A 70 -1.44 20.89 -7.54
C ALA A 70 -1.45 19.56 -6.76
N ALA A 71 -2.61 19.12 -6.27
CA ALA A 71 -2.77 17.83 -5.60
C ALA A 71 -2.51 16.66 -6.56
N TRP A 72 -2.93 16.77 -7.82
CA TRP A 72 -2.64 15.76 -8.84
C TRP A 72 -1.13 15.65 -9.12
N LEU A 73 -0.40 16.76 -9.18
CA LEU A 73 1.06 16.75 -9.32
C LEU A 73 1.75 16.08 -8.13
N VAL A 74 1.31 16.38 -6.89
CA VAL A 74 1.81 15.69 -5.69
C VAL A 74 1.58 14.19 -5.81
N THR A 75 0.39 13.77 -6.21
CA THR A 75 0.04 12.35 -6.34
C THR A 75 0.82 11.68 -7.47
N PHE A 76 1.03 12.38 -8.59
CA PHE A 76 1.81 11.88 -9.73
C PHE A 76 3.27 11.64 -9.35
N PHE A 77 3.93 12.62 -8.70
CA PHE A 77 5.32 12.43 -8.27
C PHE A 77 5.44 11.44 -7.12
N SER A 78 4.46 11.37 -6.23
CA SER A 78 4.41 10.35 -5.18
C SER A 78 4.26 8.93 -5.75
N ALA A 79 3.36 8.72 -6.72
CA ALA A 79 3.22 7.44 -7.41
C ALA A 79 4.49 7.08 -8.23
N SER A 80 5.15 8.08 -8.81
CA SER A 80 6.41 7.90 -9.53
C SER A 80 7.56 7.53 -8.58
N GLN A 81 7.60 8.11 -7.38
CA GLN A 81 8.55 7.73 -6.33
C GLN A 81 8.35 6.28 -5.90
N ASP A 82 7.10 5.84 -5.70
CA ASP A 82 6.76 4.46 -5.36
C ASP A 82 7.32 3.47 -6.39
N ILE A 83 7.15 3.76 -7.70
CA ILE A 83 7.69 2.91 -8.78
C ILE A 83 9.19 2.65 -8.56
N VAL A 84 9.95 3.70 -8.30
CA VAL A 84 11.42 3.60 -8.22
C VAL A 84 11.88 3.05 -6.88
N ILE A 85 11.21 3.38 -5.76
CA ILE A 85 11.51 2.81 -4.44
C ILE A 85 11.24 1.30 -4.42
N ASP A 86 10.12 0.87 -4.99
CA ASP A 86 9.77 -0.55 -5.04
C ASP A 86 10.79 -1.34 -5.89
N ALA A 87 11.22 -0.76 -7.03
CA ALA A 87 12.26 -1.35 -7.85
C ALA A 87 13.62 -1.37 -7.15
N TYR A 88 14.01 -0.25 -6.51
CA TYR A 88 15.24 -0.16 -5.73
C TYR A 88 15.29 -1.24 -4.64
N ARG A 89 14.22 -1.36 -3.85
CA ARG A 89 14.11 -2.34 -2.78
C ARG A 89 14.22 -3.77 -3.30
N ARG A 90 13.57 -4.09 -4.42
CA ARG A 90 13.64 -5.42 -5.03
C ARG A 90 15.03 -5.75 -5.57
N GLU A 91 15.74 -4.77 -6.10
CA GLU A 91 17.07 -4.94 -6.67
C GLU A 91 18.17 -4.93 -5.61
N ALA A 92 18.00 -4.18 -4.52
CA ALA A 92 18.99 -4.03 -3.46
C ALA A 92 18.99 -5.17 -2.43
N LEU A 93 17.84 -5.86 -2.26
CA LEU A 93 17.67 -6.90 -1.25
C LEU A 93 17.82 -8.31 -1.85
N ALA A 94 18.41 -9.21 -1.08
CA ALA A 94 18.40 -10.63 -1.38
C ALA A 94 16.98 -11.21 -1.20
N ASP A 95 16.67 -12.32 -1.88
CA ASP A 95 15.32 -12.88 -1.88
C ASP A 95 14.84 -13.31 -0.49
N ASN A 96 15.74 -13.78 0.37
CA ASN A 96 15.46 -14.10 1.76
C ASN A 96 15.21 -12.85 2.64
N GLU A 97 15.69 -11.66 2.25
CA GLU A 97 15.52 -10.41 2.98
C GLU A 97 14.24 -9.64 2.61
N LEU A 98 13.55 -10.03 1.54
CA LEU A 98 12.36 -9.33 1.03
C LEU A 98 11.26 -9.17 2.09
N GLY A 99 11.08 -10.15 2.97
CA GLY A 99 10.08 -10.10 4.03
C GLY A 99 10.37 -9.01 5.06
N LEU A 100 11.59 -8.95 5.56
CA LEU A 100 12.01 -7.92 6.51
C LEU A 100 12.05 -6.54 5.84
N GLY A 101 12.58 -6.46 4.62
CA GLY A 101 12.61 -5.21 3.85
C GLY A 101 11.19 -4.68 3.57
N ALA A 102 10.22 -5.56 3.26
CA ALA A 102 8.82 -5.18 3.11
C ALA A 102 8.24 -4.63 4.42
N SER A 103 8.53 -5.28 5.55
CA SER A 103 8.08 -4.83 6.87
C SER A 103 8.62 -3.44 7.21
N LEU A 104 9.91 -3.20 7.06
CA LEU A 104 10.54 -1.90 7.32
C LEU A 104 9.98 -0.80 6.41
N TYR A 105 9.79 -1.10 5.12
CA TYR A 105 9.17 -0.19 4.16
C TYR A 105 7.74 0.19 4.57
N VAL A 106 6.92 -0.81 4.90
CA VAL A 106 5.52 -0.60 5.33
C VAL A 106 5.46 0.25 6.60
N ASN A 107 6.33 0.00 7.57
CA ASN A 107 6.37 0.79 8.81
C ASN A 107 6.84 2.22 8.54
N GLY A 108 7.83 2.41 7.67
CA GLY A 108 8.31 3.74 7.28
C GLY A 108 7.19 4.60 6.69
N TYR A 109 6.43 4.08 5.71
CA TYR A 109 5.33 4.87 5.14
C TYR A 109 4.19 5.11 6.14
N ARG A 110 3.91 4.19 7.08
CA ARG A 110 2.90 4.39 8.13
C ARG A 110 3.27 5.51 9.08
N VAL A 111 4.54 5.57 9.49
CA VAL A 111 5.05 6.69 10.31
C VAL A 111 4.94 8.01 9.52
N GLY A 112 5.34 8.02 8.25
CA GLY A 112 5.19 9.18 7.37
C GLY A 112 3.73 9.62 7.25
N MET A 113 2.80 8.68 7.08
CA MET A 113 1.35 8.97 7.00
C MET A 113 0.80 9.55 8.32
N LEU A 114 1.26 9.05 9.48
CA LEU A 114 0.87 9.59 10.78
C LEU A 114 1.38 11.03 10.96
N LEU A 115 2.63 11.28 10.61
CA LEU A 115 3.22 12.62 10.66
C LEU A 115 2.51 13.60 9.72
N ALA A 116 2.21 13.16 8.49
CA ALA A 116 1.53 14.00 7.51
C ALA A 116 0.07 14.28 7.88
N SER A 117 -0.67 13.30 8.39
CA SER A 117 -2.08 13.47 8.75
C SER A 117 -2.25 14.07 10.15
N GLY A 118 -1.86 13.34 11.19
CA GLY A 118 -2.01 13.78 12.58
C GLY A 118 -1.10 14.96 12.94
N GLY A 119 0.17 14.87 12.59
CA GLY A 119 1.14 15.95 12.81
C GLY A 119 0.77 17.22 12.07
N GLY A 120 0.34 17.08 10.81
CA GLY A 120 -0.10 18.23 10.00
C GLY A 120 -1.31 18.95 10.58
N LEU A 121 -2.31 18.21 11.08
CA LEU A 121 -3.49 18.82 11.72
C LEU A 121 -3.13 19.54 13.02
N ILE A 122 -2.27 18.94 13.85
CA ILE A 122 -1.80 19.57 15.08
C ILE A 122 -1.05 20.88 14.76
N LEU A 123 -0.17 20.87 13.77
CA LEU A 123 0.56 22.06 13.35
C LEU A 123 -0.38 23.14 12.80
N ALA A 124 -1.47 22.76 12.15
CA ALA A 124 -2.45 23.71 11.60
C ALA A 124 -3.21 24.51 12.68
N ASP A 125 -3.22 24.06 13.93
CA ASP A 125 -3.75 24.82 15.06
C ASP A 125 -2.82 25.98 15.49
N TYR A 126 -1.52 25.89 15.16
CA TYR A 126 -0.52 26.87 15.58
C TYR A 126 0.02 27.72 14.45
N MET A 127 -0.16 27.32 13.20
CA MET A 127 0.36 28.02 12.03
C MET A 127 -0.56 27.87 10.81
N SER A 128 -0.34 28.70 9.78
CA SER A 128 -1.13 28.61 8.55
C SER A 128 -0.89 27.29 7.80
N PHE A 129 -1.91 26.82 7.08
CA PHE A 129 -1.77 25.62 6.22
C PHE A 129 -0.61 25.76 5.23
N ALA A 130 -0.36 26.95 4.69
CA ALA A 130 0.79 27.20 3.83
C ALA A 130 2.11 26.80 4.53
N MET A 131 2.29 27.24 5.77
CA MET A 131 3.50 26.94 6.56
C MET A 131 3.60 25.46 6.91
N VAL A 132 2.47 24.80 7.22
CA VAL A 132 2.43 23.35 7.45
C VAL A 132 2.92 22.60 6.22
N TYR A 133 2.44 22.93 5.02
CA TYR A 133 2.89 22.31 3.78
C TYR A 133 4.37 22.58 3.48
N GLN A 134 4.89 23.78 3.80
CA GLN A 134 6.33 24.07 3.68
C GLN A 134 7.16 23.15 4.60
N LEU A 135 6.73 22.99 5.87
CA LEU A 135 7.40 22.08 6.81
C LEU A 135 7.34 20.62 6.33
N MET A 136 6.19 20.20 5.80
CA MET A 136 6.05 18.85 5.21
C MET A 136 6.96 18.68 3.99
N ALA A 137 7.07 19.68 3.12
CA ALA A 137 7.99 19.65 2.00
C ALA A 137 9.44 19.50 2.47
N LEU A 138 9.84 20.20 3.55
CA LEU A 138 11.17 20.06 4.14
C LEU A 138 11.47 18.65 4.67
N THR A 139 10.47 17.90 5.12
CA THR A 139 10.70 16.49 5.54
C THR A 139 11.17 15.62 4.39
N MET A 140 10.92 15.98 3.13
CA MET A 140 11.45 15.28 1.96
C MET A 140 12.98 15.32 1.89
N LEU A 141 13.62 16.28 2.54
CA LEU A 141 15.08 16.34 2.62
C LEU A 141 15.67 15.08 3.28
N VAL A 142 14.97 14.48 4.25
CA VAL A 142 15.39 13.22 4.86
C VAL A 142 15.45 12.11 3.80
N GLY A 143 14.43 12.00 2.95
CA GLY A 143 14.40 11.04 1.85
C GLY A 143 15.47 11.31 0.80
N ILE A 144 15.68 12.57 0.41
CA ILE A 144 16.70 12.98 -0.56
C ILE A 144 18.10 12.65 -0.04
N LEU A 145 18.41 13.04 1.20
CA LEU A 145 19.70 12.74 1.82
C LEU A 145 19.92 11.22 1.93
N THR A 146 18.91 10.47 2.39
CA THR A 146 18.99 9.00 2.44
C THR A 146 19.28 8.42 1.07
N THR A 147 18.63 8.91 0.01
CA THR A 147 18.84 8.44 -1.36
C THR A 147 20.25 8.76 -1.86
N ILE A 148 20.79 9.94 -1.52
CA ILE A 148 22.15 10.35 -1.91
C ILE A 148 23.22 9.44 -1.27
N PHE A 149 23.02 9.02 -0.03
CA PHE A 149 23.98 8.17 0.69
C PHE A 149 23.72 6.68 0.53
N ALA A 150 22.56 6.26 0.03
CA ALA A 150 22.25 4.86 -0.19
C ALA A 150 23.12 4.26 -1.30
N PRO A 151 23.51 2.97 -1.24
CA PRO A 151 24.21 2.31 -2.33
C PRO A 151 23.34 2.20 -3.57
N GLU A 152 23.91 2.33 -4.77
CA GLU A 152 23.20 2.02 -6.01
C GLU A 152 23.11 0.50 -6.16
N PRO A 153 21.92 -0.07 -6.44
CA PRO A 153 21.81 -1.50 -6.71
C PRO A 153 22.62 -1.89 -7.96
N GLU A 154 23.22 -3.06 -7.94
CA GLU A 154 23.96 -3.57 -9.09
C GLU A 154 23.06 -3.65 -10.33
N ALA A 155 23.59 -3.16 -11.44
CA ALA A 155 22.88 -3.23 -12.71
C ALA A 155 22.85 -4.68 -13.20
N HIS A 156 21.65 -5.26 -13.27
CA HIS A 156 21.48 -6.59 -13.86
C HIS A 156 21.71 -6.53 -15.37
N SER A 157 22.43 -7.50 -15.91
CA SER A 157 22.66 -7.65 -17.35
C SER A 157 21.31 -7.77 -18.09
N GLY A 158 21.16 -6.97 -19.16
CA GLY A 158 20.00 -7.05 -20.05
C GLY A 158 18.87 -6.05 -19.76
N THR A 159 19.17 -4.87 -19.19
CA THR A 159 18.22 -3.76 -19.17
C THR A 159 17.67 -3.47 -20.57
N PRO A 160 16.38 -3.06 -20.70
CA PRO A 160 15.77 -2.78 -22.00
C PRO A 160 16.57 -1.76 -22.81
N THR A 161 16.89 -2.09 -24.06
CA THR A 161 17.66 -1.20 -24.94
C THR A 161 16.76 -0.26 -25.74
N THR A 162 15.51 -0.65 -25.97
CA THR A 162 14.50 0.15 -26.69
C THR A 162 13.29 0.42 -25.83
N LEU A 163 12.56 1.51 -26.11
CA LEU A 163 11.30 1.83 -25.43
C LEU A 163 10.24 0.75 -25.68
N ARG A 164 10.19 0.18 -26.90
CA ARG A 164 9.30 -0.93 -27.23
C ARG A 164 9.57 -2.15 -26.35
N GLU A 165 10.83 -2.47 -26.15
CA GLU A 165 11.24 -3.56 -25.25
C GLU A 165 10.83 -3.27 -23.81
N ALA A 166 11.05 -2.05 -23.31
CA ALA A 166 10.67 -1.65 -21.96
C ALA A 166 9.16 -1.65 -21.71
N VAL A 167 8.34 -1.40 -22.73
CA VAL A 167 6.87 -1.37 -22.60
C VAL A 167 6.26 -2.75 -22.81
N ILE A 168 6.67 -3.48 -23.85
CA ILE A 168 6.00 -4.73 -24.25
C ILE A 168 6.57 -5.94 -23.50
N GLN A 169 7.89 -6.04 -23.37
CA GLN A 169 8.55 -7.23 -22.80
C GLN A 169 8.14 -7.53 -21.36
N PRO A 170 7.96 -6.55 -20.43
CA PRO A 170 7.52 -6.86 -19.06
C PRO A 170 6.19 -7.58 -19.01
N PHE A 171 5.24 -7.19 -19.88
CA PHE A 171 3.93 -7.85 -19.97
C PHE A 171 4.04 -9.24 -20.60
N VAL A 172 4.80 -9.36 -21.70
CA VAL A 172 5.05 -10.66 -22.34
C VAL A 172 5.74 -11.62 -21.37
N ASP A 173 6.77 -11.17 -20.66
CA ASP A 173 7.49 -11.94 -19.65
C ASP A 173 6.54 -12.37 -18.50
N TYR A 174 5.72 -11.46 -18.03
CA TYR A 174 4.77 -11.75 -16.97
C TYR A 174 3.72 -12.78 -17.41
N PHE A 175 3.06 -12.57 -18.57
CA PHE A 175 1.98 -13.44 -19.03
C PHE A 175 2.46 -14.78 -19.65
N ARG A 176 3.76 -14.93 -19.90
CA ARG A 176 4.37 -16.24 -20.25
C ARG A 176 4.54 -17.15 -19.06
N ARG A 177 4.46 -16.62 -17.83
CA ARG A 177 4.53 -17.46 -16.63
C ARG A 177 3.35 -18.40 -16.55
N GLN A 178 3.62 -19.60 -16.10
CA GLN A 178 2.56 -20.51 -15.70
C GLN A 178 1.68 -19.83 -14.65
N ASP A 179 0.36 -19.91 -14.79
CA ASP A 179 -0.64 -19.37 -13.85
C ASP A 179 -0.61 -17.81 -13.66
N ALA A 180 -0.03 -17.03 -14.58
CA ALA A 180 0.04 -15.57 -14.48
C ALA A 180 -1.30 -14.91 -14.16
N VAL A 181 -2.39 -15.36 -14.77
CA VAL A 181 -3.75 -14.87 -14.51
C VAL A 181 -4.24 -15.28 -13.12
N LEU A 182 -3.90 -16.50 -12.65
CA LEU A 182 -4.26 -16.96 -11.31
C LEU A 182 -3.53 -16.16 -10.23
N ILE A 183 -2.30 -15.70 -10.50
CA ILE A 183 -1.56 -14.80 -9.60
C ILE A 183 -2.29 -13.44 -9.50
N LEU A 184 -2.72 -12.85 -10.61
CA LEU A 184 -3.49 -11.61 -10.58
C LEU A 184 -4.82 -11.80 -9.83
N LEU A 185 -5.50 -12.92 -10.06
CA LEU A 185 -6.72 -13.25 -9.35
C LEU A 185 -6.47 -13.42 -7.84
N PHE A 186 -5.36 -14.06 -7.45
CA PHE A 186 -4.94 -14.16 -6.06
C PHE A 186 -4.69 -12.79 -5.44
N ILE A 187 -3.97 -11.90 -6.14
CA ILE A 187 -3.69 -10.53 -5.67
C ILE A 187 -4.99 -9.75 -5.41
N LEU A 188 -5.99 -9.92 -6.27
CA LEU A 188 -7.30 -9.32 -6.08
C LEU A 188 -8.05 -9.93 -4.88
N LEU A 189 -8.19 -11.27 -4.85
CA LEU A 189 -9.04 -11.96 -3.88
C LEU A 189 -8.46 -11.96 -2.47
N TYR A 190 -7.14 -12.00 -2.32
CA TYR A 190 -6.47 -12.07 -1.01
C TYR A 190 -6.79 -10.86 -0.12
N LYS A 191 -7.04 -9.69 -0.73
CA LYS A 191 -7.31 -8.44 -0.01
C LYS A 191 -8.77 -7.96 -0.04
N VAL A 192 -9.65 -8.61 -0.79
CA VAL A 192 -11.04 -8.17 -0.96
C VAL A 192 -11.79 -8.13 0.37
N GLY A 193 -11.77 -9.23 1.13
CA GLY A 193 -12.51 -9.33 2.39
C GLY A 193 -12.06 -8.29 3.43
N ASP A 194 -10.75 -8.14 3.60
CA ASP A 194 -10.12 -7.13 4.48
C ASP A 194 -10.49 -5.69 4.02
N THR A 195 -10.47 -5.44 2.73
CA THR A 195 -10.83 -4.13 2.18
C THR A 195 -12.31 -3.81 2.43
N MET A 196 -13.21 -4.76 2.18
CA MET A 196 -14.65 -4.60 2.47
C MET A 196 -14.89 -4.29 3.95
N ALA A 197 -14.31 -5.11 4.84
CA ALA A 197 -14.46 -4.93 6.28
C ALA A 197 -13.94 -3.56 6.73
N SER A 198 -12.74 -3.17 6.32
CA SER A 198 -12.10 -1.93 6.76
C SER A 198 -12.87 -0.66 6.38
N HIS A 199 -13.59 -0.65 5.26
CA HIS A 199 -14.43 0.48 4.87
C HIS A 199 -15.65 0.67 5.77
N MET A 200 -16.15 -0.41 6.39
CA MET A 200 -17.36 -0.39 7.22
C MET A 200 -17.07 -0.38 8.73
N THR A 201 -15.81 -0.48 9.15
CA THR A 201 -15.46 -0.52 10.59
C THR A 201 -15.86 0.75 11.33
N ILE A 202 -15.63 1.95 10.79
CA ILE A 202 -15.99 3.20 11.48
C ILE A 202 -17.50 3.38 11.62
N PRO A 203 -18.32 3.23 10.54
CA PRO A 203 -19.77 3.21 10.69
C PRO A 203 -20.27 2.16 11.71
N PHE A 204 -19.71 0.96 11.67
CA PHE A 204 -20.03 -0.11 12.61
C PHE A 204 -19.78 0.26 14.07
N TYR A 205 -18.61 0.83 14.40
CA TYR A 205 -18.32 1.22 15.79
C TYR A 205 -19.26 2.29 16.30
N LEU A 206 -19.61 3.26 15.44
CA LEU A 206 -20.57 4.30 15.81
C LEU A 206 -21.97 3.74 16.02
N ASP A 207 -22.39 2.80 15.17
CA ASP A 207 -23.72 2.17 15.23
C ASP A 207 -23.91 1.33 16.50
N ILE A 208 -22.87 0.59 16.94
CA ILE A 208 -22.93 -0.18 18.19
C ILE A 208 -22.65 0.66 19.46
N GLY A 209 -22.47 1.98 19.31
CA GLY A 209 -22.48 2.94 20.40
C GLY A 209 -21.12 3.40 20.95
N PHE A 210 -20.00 3.09 20.27
CA PHE A 210 -18.69 3.63 20.67
C PHE A 210 -18.59 5.12 20.39
N SER A 211 -18.03 5.85 21.33
CA SER A 211 -17.74 7.27 21.18
C SER A 211 -16.56 7.51 20.21
N LYS A 212 -16.53 8.71 19.60
CA LYS A 212 -15.41 9.11 18.74
C LYS A 212 -14.07 9.10 19.46
N THR A 213 -14.07 9.38 20.76
CA THR A 213 -12.86 9.36 21.60
C THR A 213 -12.34 7.93 21.79
N GLU A 214 -13.21 6.95 22.07
CA GLU A 214 -12.85 5.54 22.20
C GLU A 214 -12.32 4.98 20.87
N ILE A 215 -12.99 5.31 19.75
CA ILE A 215 -12.51 4.97 18.41
C ILE A 215 -11.13 5.57 18.16
N GLY A 216 -10.93 6.84 18.50
CA GLY A 216 -9.63 7.51 18.36
C GLY A 216 -8.53 6.82 19.17
N ALA A 217 -8.80 6.52 20.44
CA ALA A 217 -7.81 5.92 21.34
C ALA A 217 -7.52 4.44 20.99
N VAL A 218 -8.57 3.63 20.82
CA VAL A 218 -8.40 2.18 20.63
C VAL A 218 -8.12 1.84 19.17
N VAL A 219 -8.93 2.32 18.25
CA VAL A 219 -8.80 1.92 16.84
C VAL A 219 -7.64 2.63 16.17
N LYS A 220 -7.50 3.94 16.38
CA LYS A 220 -6.47 4.71 15.67
C LYS A 220 -5.11 4.65 16.38
N LEU A 221 -5.04 4.98 17.66
CA LEU A 221 -3.75 5.06 18.35
C LEU A 221 -3.22 3.66 18.73
N PHE A 222 -3.98 2.87 19.48
CA PHE A 222 -3.56 1.53 19.88
C PHE A 222 -3.43 0.59 18.68
N GLY A 223 -4.40 0.61 17.74
CA GLY A 223 -4.37 -0.19 16.52
C GLY A 223 -3.16 0.15 15.62
N PHE A 224 -2.72 1.41 15.57
CA PHE A 224 -1.51 1.79 14.84
C PHE A 224 -0.28 1.05 15.36
N TRP A 225 -0.05 1.03 16.67
CA TRP A 225 1.08 0.32 17.27
C TRP A 225 0.98 -1.19 17.09
N ALA A 226 -0.23 -1.74 17.20
CA ALA A 226 -0.46 -3.16 16.92
C ALA A 226 -0.09 -3.52 15.48
N THR A 227 -0.41 -2.66 14.51
CA THR A 227 -0.06 -2.91 13.11
C THR A 227 1.45 -2.85 12.86
N ILE A 228 2.15 -1.89 13.49
CA ILE A 228 3.62 -1.82 13.41
C ILE A 228 4.25 -3.09 13.99
N ALA A 229 3.82 -3.48 15.20
CA ALA A 229 4.29 -4.69 15.84
C ALA A 229 4.03 -5.94 14.98
N GLY A 230 2.81 -6.06 14.43
CA GLY A 230 2.45 -7.14 13.51
C GLY A 230 3.32 -7.18 12.26
N SER A 231 3.57 -6.04 11.65
CA SER A 231 4.43 -5.95 10.45
C SER A 231 5.87 -6.38 10.74
N ILE A 232 6.45 -5.93 11.86
CA ILE A 232 7.82 -6.32 12.27
C ILE A 232 7.88 -7.82 12.56
N PHE A 233 6.94 -8.33 13.37
CA PHE A 233 6.85 -9.75 13.67
C PHE A 233 6.67 -10.60 12.41
N GLY A 234 5.80 -10.16 11.51
CA GLY A 234 5.58 -10.78 10.20
C GLY A 234 6.85 -10.82 9.36
N GLY A 235 7.59 -9.72 9.27
CA GLY A 235 8.85 -9.64 8.55
C GLY A 235 9.89 -10.62 9.08
N ILE A 236 10.06 -10.69 10.42
CA ILE A 236 10.96 -11.66 11.06
C ILE A 236 10.50 -13.11 10.82
N MET A 237 9.19 -13.35 10.86
CA MET A 237 8.66 -14.70 10.66
C MET A 237 8.86 -15.17 9.21
N ILE A 238 8.74 -14.26 8.23
CA ILE A 238 9.00 -14.55 6.81
C ILE A 238 10.46 -15.03 6.60
N LEU A 239 11.43 -14.41 7.29
CA LEU A 239 12.84 -14.85 7.24
C LEU A 239 13.01 -16.32 7.64
N ARG A 240 12.20 -16.82 8.58
CA ARG A 240 12.29 -18.20 9.11
C ARG A 240 11.46 -19.20 8.33
N THR A 241 10.26 -18.81 7.91
CA THR A 241 9.27 -19.73 7.33
C THR A 241 9.15 -19.61 5.80
N GLY A 242 9.68 -18.54 5.23
CA GLY A 242 9.53 -18.19 3.82
C GLY A 242 8.18 -17.53 3.52
N ILE A 243 8.11 -16.88 2.35
CA ILE A 243 6.95 -16.08 1.92
C ILE A 243 5.67 -16.93 1.79
N TYR A 244 5.78 -18.16 1.25
CA TYR A 244 4.62 -19.02 1.02
C TYR A 244 3.91 -19.43 2.32
N ALA A 245 4.66 -19.92 3.30
CA ALA A 245 4.11 -20.33 4.60
C ALA A 245 3.55 -19.11 5.36
N ALA A 246 4.20 -17.96 5.23
CA ALA A 246 3.73 -16.70 5.79
C ALA A 246 2.40 -16.24 5.19
N LEU A 247 2.24 -16.28 3.86
CA LEU A 247 0.96 -15.95 3.20
C LEU A 247 -0.19 -16.83 3.68
N TRP A 248 0.05 -18.13 3.85
CA TRP A 248 -0.95 -19.05 4.40
C TRP A 248 -1.32 -18.71 5.84
N SER A 249 -0.34 -18.69 6.72
CA SER A 249 -0.57 -18.48 8.16
C SER A 249 -1.17 -17.10 8.42
N PHE A 250 -0.65 -16.05 7.80
CA PHE A 250 -1.13 -14.69 8.01
C PHE A 250 -2.48 -14.43 7.34
N GLY A 251 -2.73 -15.04 6.17
CA GLY A 251 -4.04 -14.96 5.54
C GLY A 251 -5.14 -15.64 6.35
N ILE A 252 -4.86 -16.80 6.95
CA ILE A 252 -5.79 -17.47 7.88
C ILE A 252 -6.01 -16.61 9.13
N LEU A 253 -4.93 -16.09 9.74
CA LEU A 253 -5.05 -15.21 10.90
C LEU A 253 -5.89 -13.97 10.58
N GLN A 254 -5.72 -13.37 9.40
CA GLN A 254 -6.48 -12.21 8.97
C GLN A 254 -7.97 -12.55 8.74
N ALA A 255 -8.28 -13.69 8.14
CA ALA A 255 -9.67 -14.13 8.00
C ALA A 255 -10.34 -14.37 9.38
N ILE A 256 -9.63 -14.98 10.33
CA ILE A 256 -10.13 -15.19 11.69
C ILE A 256 -10.30 -13.86 12.43
N SER A 257 -9.35 -12.93 12.28
CA SER A 257 -9.42 -11.62 12.94
C SER A 257 -10.59 -10.78 12.40
N THR A 258 -10.85 -10.83 11.09
CA THR A 258 -12.04 -10.19 10.50
C THR A 258 -13.34 -10.79 11.03
N ALA A 259 -13.39 -12.10 11.27
CA ALA A 259 -14.54 -12.74 11.92
C ALA A 259 -14.73 -12.25 13.39
N GLY A 260 -13.68 -11.74 14.03
CA GLY A 260 -13.78 -11.10 15.36
C GLY A 260 -14.73 -9.90 15.39
N PHE A 261 -14.88 -9.16 14.29
CA PHE A 261 -15.88 -8.09 14.17
C PHE A 261 -17.31 -8.64 14.16
N ALA A 262 -17.56 -9.82 13.60
CA ALA A 262 -18.86 -10.47 13.66
C ALA A 262 -19.21 -10.87 15.12
N VAL A 263 -18.23 -11.31 15.89
CA VAL A 263 -18.41 -11.59 17.33
C VAL A 263 -18.68 -10.30 18.11
N LEU A 264 -17.93 -9.22 17.83
CA LEU A 264 -18.17 -7.90 18.44
C LEU A 264 -19.58 -7.38 18.11
N ALA A 265 -20.06 -7.60 16.89
CA ALA A 265 -21.41 -7.22 16.48
C ALA A 265 -22.52 -7.95 17.26
N GLN A 266 -22.27 -9.20 17.71
CA GLN A 266 -23.22 -9.95 18.54
C GLN A 266 -23.17 -9.52 20.00
N ILE A 267 -21.97 -9.20 20.53
CA ILE A 267 -21.77 -8.78 21.93
C ILE A 267 -22.29 -7.34 22.13
N GLY A 268 -22.18 -6.50 21.10
CA GLY A 268 -22.50 -5.08 21.18
C GLY A 268 -21.38 -4.26 21.81
N TYR A 269 -21.74 -3.17 22.48
CA TYR A 269 -20.79 -2.27 23.13
C TYR A 269 -19.99 -2.96 24.22
N SER A 270 -18.70 -3.14 24.01
CA SER A 270 -17.74 -3.65 24.98
C SER A 270 -16.32 -3.16 24.63
N LEU A 271 -15.80 -2.22 25.42
CA LEU A 271 -14.47 -1.64 25.18
C LEU A 271 -13.32 -2.69 25.25
N PRO A 272 -13.31 -3.64 26.23
CA PRO A 272 -12.30 -4.69 26.23
C PRO A 272 -12.36 -5.59 24.99
N MET A 273 -13.58 -5.93 24.53
CA MET A 273 -13.75 -6.74 23.33
C MET A 273 -13.29 -5.98 22.09
N LEU A 274 -13.63 -4.69 21.95
CA LEU A 274 -13.12 -3.84 20.89
C LEU A 274 -11.59 -3.83 20.88
N ALA A 275 -10.95 -3.61 22.01
CA ALA A 275 -9.49 -3.59 22.11
C ALA A 275 -8.86 -4.94 21.70
N GLY A 276 -9.45 -6.06 22.10
CA GLY A 276 -9.01 -7.41 21.69
C GLY A 276 -9.14 -7.65 20.19
N VAL A 277 -10.29 -7.30 19.59
CA VAL A 277 -10.52 -7.41 18.15
C VAL A 277 -9.56 -6.51 17.38
N ILE A 278 -9.39 -5.26 17.79
CA ILE A 278 -8.46 -4.31 17.15
C ILE A 278 -7.00 -4.76 17.26
N ALA A 279 -6.58 -5.28 18.42
CA ALA A 279 -5.23 -5.84 18.58
C ALA A 279 -4.99 -6.98 17.59
N PHE A 280 -5.90 -7.94 17.54
CA PHE A 280 -5.76 -9.11 16.68
C PHE A 280 -5.85 -8.76 15.19
N GLU A 281 -6.82 -7.93 14.81
CA GLU A 281 -6.97 -7.48 13.43
C GLU A 281 -5.74 -6.71 12.93
N ASN A 282 -5.27 -5.72 13.69
CA ASN A 282 -4.16 -4.90 13.26
C ASN A 282 -2.81 -5.66 13.27
N LEU A 283 -2.59 -6.57 14.23
CA LEU A 283 -1.44 -7.48 14.18
C LEU A 283 -1.47 -8.35 12.93
N SER A 284 -2.60 -9.01 12.66
CA SER A 284 -2.79 -9.88 11.49
C SER A 284 -2.66 -9.11 10.17
N ALA A 285 -3.25 -7.91 10.09
CA ALA A 285 -3.16 -7.03 8.92
C ALA A 285 -1.73 -6.54 8.66
N GLY A 286 -0.97 -6.23 9.73
CA GLY A 286 0.45 -5.89 9.64
C GLY A 286 1.28 -7.03 9.07
N MET A 287 1.14 -8.23 9.63
CA MET A 287 1.80 -9.46 9.16
C MET A 287 1.43 -9.77 7.71
N GLY A 288 0.14 -9.77 7.40
CA GLY A 288 -0.38 -10.07 6.07
C GLY A 288 0.11 -9.07 5.01
N THR A 289 0.19 -7.78 5.36
CA THR A 289 0.71 -6.75 4.45
C THR A 289 2.19 -6.95 4.16
N ALA A 290 3.02 -7.26 5.17
CA ALA A 290 4.44 -7.55 4.97
C ALA A 290 4.66 -8.75 4.03
N ALA A 291 3.93 -9.85 4.25
CA ALA A 291 4.01 -11.04 3.41
C ALA A 291 3.54 -10.77 1.96
N PHE A 292 2.47 -10.02 1.81
CA PHE A 292 1.90 -9.71 0.50
C PHE A 292 2.81 -8.79 -0.34
N VAL A 293 3.41 -7.78 0.29
CA VAL A 293 4.39 -6.88 -0.35
C VAL A 293 5.67 -7.65 -0.72
N ALA A 294 6.15 -8.55 0.14
CA ALA A 294 7.28 -9.42 -0.15
C ALA A 294 6.97 -10.39 -1.31
N PHE A 295 5.76 -10.96 -1.34
CA PHE A 295 5.31 -11.83 -2.42
C PHE A 295 5.28 -11.09 -3.77
N MET A 296 4.69 -9.90 -3.84
CA MET A 296 4.69 -9.11 -5.08
C MET A 296 6.12 -8.82 -5.55
N ALA A 297 7.04 -8.52 -4.63
CA ALA A 297 8.44 -8.27 -4.96
C ALA A 297 9.13 -9.53 -5.51
N SER A 298 8.88 -10.71 -4.92
CA SER A 298 9.45 -11.97 -5.38
C SER A 298 8.99 -12.38 -6.79
N LEU A 299 7.81 -11.94 -7.21
CA LEU A 299 7.27 -12.20 -8.53
C LEU A 299 7.89 -11.35 -9.65
N THR A 300 8.62 -10.29 -9.33
CA THR A 300 9.13 -9.38 -10.35
C THR A 300 10.47 -9.86 -10.90
N ASN A 301 10.59 -9.81 -12.23
CA ASN A 301 11.85 -10.05 -12.93
C ASN A 301 12.77 -8.83 -12.74
N LYS A 302 14.01 -9.06 -12.27
CA LYS A 302 14.98 -7.99 -12.00
C LYS A 302 15.35 -7.16 -13.24
N LYS A 303 15.07 -7.65 -14.45
CA LYS A 303 15.21 -6.92 -15.71
C LYS A 303 14.14 -5.82 -15.88
N PHE A 304 12.93 -6.04 -15.38
CA PHE A 304 11.74 -5.18 -15.55
C PHE A 304 11.07 -4.83 -14.22
N THR A 305 11.87 -4.64 -13.18
CA THR A 305 11.40 -4.54 -11.80
C THR A 305 10.37 -3.44 -11.60
N ALA A 306 10.66 -2.23 -12.11
CA ALA A 306 9.78 -1.08 -11.93
C ALA A 306 8.42 -1.30 -12.62
N THR A 307 8.42 -1.80 -13.85
CA THR A 307 7.20 -2.01 -14.65
C THR A 307 6.34 -3.14 -14.07
N GLN A 308 6.93 -4.30 -13.78
CA GLN A 308 6.17 -5.44 -13.26
C GLN A 308 5.64 -5.19 -11.85
N TYR A 309 6.45 -4.59 -10.96
CA TYR A 309 5.95 -4.28 -9.63
C TYR A 309 4.86 -3.19 -9.66
N ALA A 310 5.02 -2.16 -10.50
CA ALA A 310 3.98 -1.15 -10.70
C ALA A 310 2.66 -1.77 -11.19
N LEU A 311 2.72 -2.73 -12.12
CA LEU A 311 1.55 -3.46 -12.59
C LEU A 311 0.85 -4.20 -11.42
N LEU A 312 1.58 -5.01 -10.67
CA LEU A 312 1.03 -5.80 -9.56
C LEU A 312 0.43 -4.90 -8.46
N SER A 313 1.13 -3.82 -8.10
CA SER A 313 0.66 -2.88 -7.07
C SER A 313 -0.52 -2.03 -7.53
N SER A 314 -0.63 -1.72 -8.82
CA SER A 314 -1.83 -1.10 -9.39
C SER A 314 -3.04 -2.03 -9.32
N PHE A 315 -2.86 -3.32 -9.63
CA PHE A 315 -3.90 -4.34 -9.47
C PHE A 315 -4.38 -4.48 -8.02
N MET A 316 -3.47 -4.42 -7.06
CA MET A 316 -3.82 -4.41 -5.63
C MET A 316 -4.72 -3.25 -5.23
N GLY A 317 -4.66 -2.13 -5.96
CA GLY A 317 -5.50 -0.94 -5.73
C GLY A 317 -6.95 -1.10 -6.20
N ILE A 318 -7.24 -2.00 -7.15
CA ILE A 318 -8.57 -2.17 -7.74
C ILE A 318 -9.64 -2.51 -6.69
N PRO A 319 -9.46 -3.47 -5.78
CA PRO A 319 -10.46 -3.78 -4.76
C PRO A 319 -10.84 -2.57 -3.90
N ARG A 320 -9.90 -1.69 -3.62
CA ARG A 320 -10.13 -0.47 -2.83
C ARG A 320 -11.17 0.46 -3.43
N VAL A 321 -11.28 0.49 -4.76
CA VAL A 321 -12.19 1.39 -5.48
C VAL A 321 -13.47 0.65 -5.85
N VAL A 322 -13.35 -0.52 -6.49
CA VAL A 322 -14.48 -1.24 -7.08
C VAL A 322 -15.30 -1.97 -6.01
N VAL A 323 -14.62 -2.59 -5.04
CA VAL A 323 -15.28 -3.42 -4.02
C VAL A 323 -15.79 -2.59 -2.85
N ALA A 324 -15.15 -1.44 -2.57
CA ALA A 324 -15.59 -0.55 -1.50
C ALA A 324 -16.97 0.09 -1.79
N ALA A 325 -17.26 0.42 -3.05
CA ALA A 325 -18.48 1.13 -3.42
C ALA A 325 -19.80 0.46 -2.96
N PRO A 326 -20.01 -0.86 -3.12
CA PRO A 326 -21.25 -1.51 -2.72
C PRO A 326 -21.28 -1.96 -1.24
N THR A 327 -20.19 -1.82 -0.46
CA THR A 327 -20.11 -2.38 0.90
C THR A 327 -21.16 -1.83 1.86
N GLY A 328 -21.51 -0.56 1.76
CA GLY A 328 -22.58 0.04 2.57
C GLY A 328 -23.93 -0.62 2.35
N PHE A 329 -24.31 -0.83 1.09
CA PHE A 329 -25.57 -1.52 0.75
C PHE A 329 -25.60 -2.96 1.27
N PHE A 330 -24.46 -3.67 1.19
CA PHE A 330 -24.36 -5.02 1.73
C PHE A 330 -24.46 -5.04 3.26
N ALA A 331 -23.83 -4.09 3.95
CA ALA A 331 -23.90 -3.98 5.40
C ALA A 331 -25.34 -3.68 5.88
N ASP A 332 -26.03 -2.75 5.21
CA ASP A 332 -27.42 -2.41 5.51
C ASP A 332 -28.38 -3.58 5.28
N TRP A 333 -28.18 -4.33 4.19
CA TRP A 333 -29.05 -5.45 3.84
C TRP A 333 -28.84 -6.70 4.70
N LEU A 334 -27.58 -7.03 5.03
CA LEU A 334 -27.21 -8.26 5.73
C LEU A 334 -27.16 -8.10 7.25
N GLY A 335 -26.98 -6.87 7.75
CA GLY A 335 -26.60 -6.59 9.12
C GLY A 335 -25.15 -6.91 9.42
N TRP A 336 -24.60 -6.32 10.49
CA TRP A 336 -23.18 -6.34 10.80
C TRP A 336 -22.57 -7.72 10.98
N THR A 337 -23.26 -8.62 11.70
CA THR A 337 -22.77 -9.98 11.94
C THR A 337 -22.58 -10.77 10.67
N ALA A 338 -23.59 -10.78 9.79
CA ALA A 338 -23.51 -11.51 8.54
C ALA A 338 -22.52 -10.84 7.56
N PHE A 339 -22.49 -9.50 7.52
CA PHE A 339 -21.55 -8.75 6.70
C PHE A 339 -20.08 -9.12 7.03
N PHE A 340 -19.65 -9.03 8.29
CA PHE A 340 -18.28 -9.37 8.68
C PHE A 340 -17.96 -10.86 8.52
N THR A 341 -18.93 -11.74 8.73
CA THR A 341 -18.77 -13.18 8.47
C THR A 341 -18.51 -13.43 6.98
N ILE A 342 -19.25 -12.79 6.09
CA ILE A 342 -19.03 -12.89 4.64
C ILE A 342 -17.67 -12.30 4.25
N CYS A 343 -17.27 -11.15 4.81
CA CYS A 343 -15.96 -10.57 4.59
C CYS A 343 -14.82 -11.56 4.95
N ALA A 344 -14.95 -12.27 6.07
CA ALA A 344 -14.00 -13.31 6.47
C ALA A 344 -13.99 -14.50 5.50
N LEU A 345 -15.16 -14.95 5.05
CA LEU A 345 -15.29 -16.09 4.12
C LEU A 345 -14.79 -15.76 2.69
N ILE A 346 -14.90 -14.51 2.24
CA ILE A 346 -14.39 -14.07 0.93
C ILE A 346 -12.85 -14.22 0.83
N ALA A 347 -12.12 -14.25 1.94
CA ALA A 347 -10.71 -14.53 1.94
C ALA A 347 -10.37 -15.99 1.55
N VAL A 348 -11.30 -16.93 1.75
CA VAL A 348 -11.08 -18.39 1.53
C VAL A 348 -10.72 -18.71 0.07
N PRO A 349 -11.43 -18.24 -0.96
CA PRO A 349 -11.01 -18.47 -2.35
C PRO A 349 -9.59 -17.99 -2.66
N GLY A 350 -9.19 -16.82 -2.15
CA GLY A 350 -7.83 -16.32 -2.27
C GLY A 350 -6.81 -17.26 -1.61
N LEU A 351 -7.09 -17.74 -0.40
CA LEU A 351 -6.24 -18.72 0.28
C LEU A 351 -6.15 -20.04 -0.48
N LEU A 352 -7.25 -20.55 -1.02
CA LEU A 352 -7.25 -21.81 -1.79
C LEU A 352 -6.38 -21.71 -3.05
N LEU A 353 -6.29 -20.52 -3.69
CA LEU A 353 -5.39 -20.32 -4.83
C LEU A 353 -3.91 -20.53 -4.46
N LEU A 354 -3.51 -20.28 -3.21
CA LEU A 354 -2.14 -20.54 -2.76
C LEU A 354 -1.72 -22.00 -2.90
N THR A 355 -2.67 -22.94 -2.88
CA THR A 355 -2.35 -24.38 -3.07
C THR A 355 -1.67 -24.63 -4.42
N ARG A 356 -2.01 -23.86 -5.44
CA ARG A 356 -1.42 -23.97 -6.79
C ARG A 356 0.01 -23.46 -6.84
N PHE A 357 0.37 -22.48 -5.99
CA PHE A 357 1.69 -21.84 -6.02
C PHE A 357 2.76 -22.57 -5.21
N LYS A 358 2.44 -23.69 -4.57
CA LYS A 358 3.37 -24.48 -3.74
C LYS A 358 4.62 -24.96 -4.49
N GLY A 359 4.51 -25.23 -5.78
CA GLY A 359 5.63 -25.68 -6.63
C GLY A 359 6.64 -24.57 -6.94
N TRP A 360 6.16 -23.38 -7.22
CA TRP A 360 6.95 -22.26 -7.73
C TRP A 360 7.91 -21.66 -6.71
N LEU A 361 7.42 -21.42 -5.50
CA LEU A 361 8.22 -20.84 -4.42
C LEU A 361 9.27 -21.80 -3.86
N LYS A 362 9.24 -23.10 -4.27
CA LYS A 362 10.27 -24.08 -3.98
C LYS A 362 11.37 -24.11 -5.05
N GLU A 363 11.06 -23.77 -6.29
CA GLU A 363 12.04 -23.69 -7.38
C GLU A 363 12.91 -22.45 -7.27
N ASP A 364 12.33 -21.28 -6.94
CA ASP A 364 13.07 -20.02 -6.72
C ASP A 364 14.01 -20.08 -5.49
N ALA A 365 13.72 -20.94 -4.51
CA ALA A 365 14.61 -21.15 -3.35
C ALA A 365 15.80 -22.08 -3.63
N ARG A 366 15.88 -22.66 -4.83
CA ARG A 366 16.96 -23.59 -5.27
C ARG A 366 17.79 -23.03 -6.43
N ALA A 367 17.38 -21.92 -7.02
CA ALA A 367 18.11 -21.19 -8.07
C ALA A 367 18.85 -19.98 -7.48
#